data_604079d58e50ce529a209c1a3165f859
#
_entry.id   604079d58e50ce529a209c1a3165f859
#
_cell.length_a   1.000
_cell.length_b   1.000
_cell.length_c   1.000
_cell.angle_alpha   90.00
_cell.angle_beta   90.00
_cell.angle_gamma   90.00
#
_symmetry.space_group_name_H-M   'P 1'
#
loop_
_entity.id
_entity.type
_entity.pdbx_description
1 polymer ?
#
loop_
_entity_poly.entity_id
_entity_poly.type
_entity_poly.pdbx_seq_one_letter_code
_entity_poly.pdbx_strand_id
1 'polypeptide(L)'
;MKRILVLCLPLHLVCFFLKAQLPEDALRMSYTRPYGTARQEAIGGAMGSLGGDISANYVNPAGLGFYKTGEVVFSPGWSFGSTNTNYLTSNTKSPSFNNFIIGTSGLVYGWSSDPQSSTAISLAVTRSADFNGHISYQGVNKYSSAAEAYGEEFGASGLTIDEAISGTNLSYGTRMALYTYLIDTSQGGAGPIVVQPTNVLAENGSLGQSTNISTTGGITEIALGLAGNTKDKWYIGVSIGVPIVNYHRITQYTETDLSGNTNNNFGDYTYTEDYSASGVGVNGRLGAIFRPNLNWRIGLAVHTPSFYSITDYLSTSMITNTEGYAGINTIHSDTLDQVSGISNRLEYDLQSPWHILLSGSYIFPGAVTEGRMGFITADVEYVSNTSSKYSFALDENGNQPDNSYFDGVNSVIRSYYRNTFNFRLGGEYKVDELAFRIGGSYAMNPYSSSQLKSNRFTVGGGAGYRKHGIFVDLTYVETILNDVNFPYRLTSKDNVYSSVKQYTGNVLLTFGIKF
;
A
#
# COMPACT_ATOMS: atom_id res chain seq x y z
N MET A 1 -16.22 34.01 -17.77
CA MET A 1 -14.84 34.16 -17.21
C MET A 1 -14.98 34.36 -15.69
N LYS A 2 -14.88 33.28 -14.92
CA LYS A 2 -14.77 33.32 -13.44
C LYS A 2 -13.35 32.88 -13.11
N ARG A 3 -12.53 33.83 -12.69
CA ARG A 3 -11.19 33.57 -12.17
C ARG A 3 -11.36 32.92 -10.80
N ILE A 4 -10.99 31.66 -10.69
CA ILE A 4 -10.83 30.94 -9.42
C ILE A 4 -9.43 31.33 -8.92
N LEU A 5 -9.40 32.10 -7.86
CA LEU A 5 -8.21 32.47 -7.10
C LEU A 5 -7.77 31.19 -6.35
N VAL A 6 -6.75 30.53 -6.87
CA VAL A 6 -6.08 29.43 -6.12
C VAL A 6 -5.24 30.11 -5.06
N LEU A 7 -5.69 30.01 -3.80
CA LEU A 7 -4.95 30.46 -2.63
C LEU A 7 -3.75 29.50 -2.46
N CYS A 8 -2.59 29.85 -2.99
CA CYS A 8 -1.32 29.22 -2.62
C CYS A 8 -1.04 29.60 -1.16
N LEU A 9 -1.37 28.70 -0.23
CA LEU A 9 -0.79 28.76 1.11
C LEU A 9 0.73 28.55 0.97
N PRO A 10 1.58 29.43 1.50
CA PRO A 10 3.00 29.17 1.56
C PRO A 10 3.20 27.98 2.52
N LEU A 11 3.50 26.82 1.95
CA LEU A 11 3.93 25.66 2.71
C LEU A 11 5.31 26.02 3.29
N HIS A 12 5.37 26.33 4.57
CA HIS A 12 6.65 26.51 5.26
C HIS A 12 7.41 25.20 5.11
N LEU A 13 8.52 25.25 4.38
CA LEU A 13 9.45 24.14 4.21
C LEU A 13 10.00 23.81 5.61
N VAL A 14 9.45 22.78 6.23
CA VAL A 14 10.05 22.17 7.41
C VAL A 14 11.26 21.42 6.89
N CYS A 15 12.45 21.74 7.41
CA CYS A 15 13.71 21.06 7.10
C CYS A 15 13.52 19.55 7.21
N PHE A 16 13.57 18.86 6.09
CA PHE A 16 13.47 17.40 6.03
C PHE A 16 14.84 16.80 6.33
N PHE A 17 15.04 16.36 7.55
CA PHE A 17 16.16 15.46 7.87
C PHE A 17 16.06 14.17 7.04
N LEU A 18 17.20 13.57 6.74
CA LEU A 18 17.45 12.29 6.03
C LEU A 18 16.47 11.16 6.39
N LYS A 19 15.26 11.16 5.82
CA LYS A 19 14.26 10.13 6.15
C LYS A 19 13.43 9.77 4.92
N ALA A 20 13.39 8.47 4.62
CA ALA A 20 12.75 7.90 3.43
C ALA A 20 11.25 7.70 3.55
N GLN A 21 10.63 8.08 4.69
CA GLN A 21 9.21 7.87 4.92
C GLN A 21 8.38 8.83 4.09
N LEU A 22 7.73 8.28 3.09
CA LEU A 22 6.81 9.00 2.23
C LEU A 22 5.36 8.88 2.76
N PRO A 23 4.52 9.92 2.61
CA PRO A 23 3.08 9.79 2.88
C PRO A 23 2.45 8.61 2.14
N GLU A 24 2.97 8.27 0.95
CA GLU A 24 2.55 7.13 0.14
C GLU A 24 2.82 5.78 0.81
N ASP A 25 3.87 5.67 1.64
CA ASP A 25 4.16 4.44 2.38
C ASP A 25 3.15 4.23 3.52
N ALA A 26 2.68 5.29 4.18
CA ALA A 26 1.56 5.19 5.12
C ALA A 26 0.30 4.67 4.44
N LEU A 27 -0.01 5.17 3.24
CA LEU A 27 -1.14 4.69 2.45
C LEU A 27 -0.96 3.22 2.04
N ARG A 28 0.24 2.83 1.59
CA ARG A 28 0.57 1.45 1.21
C ARG A 28 0.39 0.47 2.36
N MET A 29 0.91 0.81 3.55
CA MET A 29 0.76 0.00 4.77
C MET A 29 -0.68 -0.02 5.29
N SER A 30 -1.48 0.98 4.93
CA SER A 30 -2.89 1.10 5.31
C SER A 30 -3.82 0.36 4.34
N TYR A 31 -3.36 0.09 3.13
CA TYR A 31 -4.16 -0.52 2.06
C TYR A 31 -4.19 -2.04 2.21
N THR A 32 -4.72 -2.50 3.33
CA THR A 32 -4.87 -3.93 3.58
C THR A 32 -6.13 -4.47 2.91
N ARG A 33 -5.96 -5.48 2.10
CA ARG A 33 -7.02 -6.35 1.59
C ARG A 33 -6.63 -7.78 1.93
N PRO A 34 -7.14 -8.35 3.02
CA PRO A 34 -6.84 -9.73 3.35
C PRO A 34 -7.21 -10.66 2.19
N TYR A 35 -6.27 -11.48 1.76
CA TYR A 35 -6.54 -12.58 0.84
C TYR A 35 -7.32 -13.64 1.60
N GLY A 36 -8.61 -13.74 1.28
CA GLY A 36 -9.53 -14.66 1.92
C GLY A 36 -9.34 -16.12 1.55
N THR A 37 -10.30 -16.94 1.91
CA THR A 37 -10.50 -18.25 1.27
C THR A 37 -10.93 -18.03 -0.19
N ALA A 38 -10.80 -19.04 -1.04
CA ALA A 38 -11.32 -18.99 -2.40
C ALA A 38 -12.82 -18.63 -2.43
N ARG A 39 -13.61 -19.07 -1.44
CA ARG A 39 -15.01 -18.68 -1.29
C ARG A 39 -15.19 -17.18 -1.06
N GLN A 40 -14.43 -16.60 -0.16
CA GLN A 40 -14.51 -15.17 0.14
C GLN A 40 -14.07 -14.33 -1.07
N GLU A 41 -12.96 -14.71 -1.71
CA GLU A 41 -12.43 -14.00 -2.87
C GLU A 41 -13.41 -14.02 -4.06
N ALA A 42 -14.07 -15.18 -4.30
CA ALA A 42 -15.05 -15.33 -5.36
C ALA A 42 -16.24 -14.38 -5.24
N ILE A 43 -16.65 -14.02 -4.03
CA ILE A 43 -17.77 -13.12 -3.77
C ILE A 43 -17.31 -11.66 -3.55
N GLY A 44 -16.12 -11.30 -4.06
CA GLY A 44 -15.58 -9.94 -3.96
C GLY A 44 -15.22 -9.50 -2.54
N GLY A 45 -15.06 -10.42 -1.59
CA GLY A 45 -14.78 -10.14 -0.18
C GLY A 45 -15.98 -9.71 0.65
N ALA A 46 -17.21 -9.78 0.12
CA ALA A 46 -18.44 -9.37 0.81
C ALA A 46 -18.89 -10.42 1.83
N MET A 47 -18.29 -10.42 3.02
CA MET A 47 -18.49 -11.43 4.08
C MET A 47 -18.99 -10.85 5.41
N GLY A 48 -19.25 -9.56 5.50
CA GLY A 48 -19.51 -8.87 6.75
C GLY A 48 -20.72 -9.36 7.55
N SER A 49 -21.71 -10.00 6.90
CA SER A 49 -22.91 -10.57 7.55
C SER A 49 -23.13 -12.07 7.27
N LEU A 50 -22.25 -12.72 6.46
CA LEU A 50 -22.47 -14.11 6.05
C LEU A 50 -22.05 -15.13 7.11
N GLY A 51 -20.80 -15.08 7.57
CA GLY A 51 -20.22 -16.05 8.49
C GLY A 51 -20.01 -17.45 7.92
N GLY A 52 -19.54 -18.36 8.77
CA GLY A 52 -19.26 -19.76 8.43
C GLY A 52 -18.09 -19.92 7.46
N ASP A 53 -17.08 -19.07 7.59
CA ASP A 53 -15.82 -19.08 6.89
C ASP A 53 -14.73 -18.52 7.81
N ILE A 54 -13.54 -19.12 7.83
CA ILE A 54 -12.44 -18.72 8.72
C ILE A 54 -11.95 -17.29 8.46
N SER A 55 -12.15 -16.76 7.24
CA SER A 55 -11.84 -15.38 6.90
C SER A 55 -12.66 -14.35 7.69
N ALA A 56 -13.71 -14.78 8.40
CA ALA A 56 -14.44 -13.91 9.34
C ALA A 56 -13.52 -13.28 10.39
N ASN A 57 -12.40 -13.92 10.76
CA ASN A 57 -11.37 -13.32 11.62
C ASN A 57 -10.95 -11.92 11.17
N TYR A 58 -10.91 -11.69 9.87
CA TYR A 58 -10.37 -10.49 9.24
C TYR A 58 -11.45 -9.52 8.73
N VAL A 59 -12.70 -9.97 8.61
CA VAL A 59 -13.80 -9.15 8.07
C VAL A 59 -14.80 -8.78 9.16
N ASN A 60 -15.44 -9.80 9.78
CA ASN A 60 -16.36 -9.63 10.90
C ASN A 60 -16.28 -10.88 11.79
N PRO A 61 -15.58 -10.80 12.94
CA PRO A 61 -15.34 -11.97 13.79
C PRO A 61 -16.62 -12.61 14.34
N ALA A 62 -17.76 -11.91 14.37
CA ALA A 62 -19.05 -12.50 14.71
C ALA A 62 -19.44 -13.65 13.76
N GLY A 63 -18.92 -13.66 12.53
CA GLY A 63 -19.11 -14.73 11.57
C GLY A 63 -18.54 -16.09 11.99
N LEU A 64 -17.61 -16.13 12.93
CA LEU A 64 -17.12 -17.38 13.55
C LEU A 64 -18.20 -18.03 14.41
N GLY A 65 -19.13 -17.28 14.97
CA GLY A 65 -20.25 -17.78 15.75
C GLY A 65 -21.22 -18.68 14.97
N PHE A 66 -21.05 -18.85 13.67
CA PHE A 66 -21.81 -19.86 12.88
C PHE A 66 -21.20 -21.27 12.96
N TYR A 67 -20.00 -21.41 13.51
CA TYR A 67 -19.37 -22.70 13.67
C TYR A 67 -19.92 -23.44 14.88
N LYS A 68 -20.39 -24.67 14.65
CA LYS A 68 -20.85 -25.62 15.68
C LYS A 68 -19.97 -26.86 15.76
N THR A 69 -18.98 -26.97 14.87
CA THR A 69 -18.02 -28.09 14.73
C THR A 69 -16.65 -27.55 14.38
N GLY A 70 -15.64 -28.42 14.39
CA GLY A 70 -14.29 -28.08 13.99
C GLY A 70 -14.14 -27.95 12.46
N GLU A 71 -13.20 -27.12 12.01
CA GLU A 71 -12.81 -26.96 10.60
C GLU A 71 -11.33 -26.63 10.51
N VAL A 72 -10.62 -27.29 9.61
CA VAL A 72 -9.27 -26.95 9.17
C VAL A 72 -9.31 -26.51 7.73
N VAL A 73 -8.63 -25.41 7.42
CA VAL A 73 -8.63 -24.79 6.08
C VAL A 73 -7.21 -24.48 5.65
N PHE A 74 -6.88 -24.75 4.38
CA PHE A 74 -5.64 -24.36 3.72
C PHE A 74 -5.95 -23.75 2.35
N SER A 75 -5.43 -22.54 2.09
CA SER A 75 -5.77 -21.73 0.92
C SER A 75 -4.51 -21.26 0.16
N PRO A 76 -3.80 -22.14 -0.56
CA PRO A 76 -2.70 -21.73 -1.44
C PRO A 76 -3.22 -20.96 -2.64
N GLY A 77 -2.40 -20.05 -3.16
CA GLY A 77 -2.73 -19.31 -4.36
C GLY A 77 -1.51 -18.81 -5.12
N TRP A 78 -1.79 -18.26 -6.30
CA TRP A 78 -0.80 -17.68 -7.17
C TRP A 78 -1.27 -16.34 -7.68
N SER A 79 -0.42 -15.31 -7.51
CA SER A 79 -0.65 -13.95 -7.99
C SER A 79 0.26 -13.66 -9.18
N PHE A 80 -0.24 -13.01 -10.20
CA PHE A 80 0.52 -12.56 -11.36
C PHE A 80 -0.05 -11.24 -11.88
N GLY A 81 0.81 -10.41 -12.47
CA GLY A 81 0.34 -9.13 -12.94
C GLY A 81 1.33 -8.40 -13.83
N SER A 82 0.88 -7.27 -14.33
CA SER A 82 1.68 -6.34 -15.12
C SER A 82 1.18 -4.91 -14.90
N THR A 83 2.07 -3.95 -15.16
CA THR A 83 1.76 -2.53 -15.00
C THR A 83 1.95 -1.80 -16.32
N ASN A 84 0.97 -1.01 -16.71
CA ASN A 84 1.06 -0.07 -17.82
C ASN A 84 1.19 1.35 -17.25
N THR A 85 2.09 2.13 -17.77
CA THR A 85 2.38 3.49 -17.33
C THR A 85 2.29 4.45 -18.49
N ASN A 86 1.86 5.68 -18.20
CA ASN A 86 1.93 6.77 -19.16
C ASN A 86 2.67 7.94 -18.50
N TYR A 87 3.83 8.28 -19.04
CA TYR A 87 4.67 9.37 -18.58
C TYR A 87 4.97 10.33 -19.72
N LEU A 88 4.63 11.61 -19.52
CA LEU A 88 4.68 12.62 -20.59
C LEU A 88 3.89 12.12 -21.83
N THR A 89 4.57 11.85 -22.93
CA THR A 89 3.96 11.35 -24.18
C THR A 89 4.22 9.86 -24.45
N SER A 90 4.87 9.17 -23.50
CA SER A 90 5.32 7.78 -23.68
C SER A 90 4.48 6.80 -22.87
N ASN A 91 4.08 5.70 -23.50
CA ASN A 91 3.46 4.56 -22.85
C ASN A 91 4.48 3.43 -22.69
N THR A 92 4.59 2.90 -21.48
CA THR A 92 5.50 1.79 -21.18
C THR A 92 4.73 0.66 -20.50
N LYS A 93 5.06 -0.57 -20.86
CA LYS A 93 4.61 -1.76 -20.16
C LYS A 93 5.77 -2.30 -19.33
N SER A 94 5.57 -2.36 -18.01
CA SER A 94 6.56 -2.91 -17.07
C SER A 94 6.69 -4.42 -17.23
N PRO A 95 7.81 -5.02 -16.81
CA PRO A 95 7.94 -6.47 -16.66
C PRO A 95 6.79 -7.06 -15.85
N SER A 96 6.34 -8.26 -16.22
CA SER A 96 5.35 -8.99 -15.43
C SER A 96 5.97 -9.51 -14.14
N PHE A 97 5.14 -9.62 -13.10
CA PHE A 97 5.52 -10.24 -11.82
C PHE A 97 4.61 -11.42 -11.53
N ASN A 98 5.11 -12.35 -10.74
CA ASN A 98 4.33 -13.47 -10.24
C ASN A 98 4.90 -13.93 -8.88
N ASN A 99 4.03 -14.39 -8.00
CA ASN A 99 4.41 -14.85 -6.67
C ASN A 99 3.38 -15.82 -6.10
N PHE A 100 3.85 -16.68 -5.20
CA PHE A 100 3.00 -17.53 -4.38
C PHE A 100 2.37 -16.71 -3.26
N ILE A 101 1.07 -16.93 -3.02
CA ILE A 101 0.33 -16.30 -1.93
C ILE A 101 -0.36 -17.35 -1.07
N ILE A 102 -0.57 -17.01 0.20
CA ILE A 102 -1.38 -17.81 1.11
C ILE A 102 -2.60 -16.96 1.46
N GLY A 103 -3.77 -17.42 1.01
CA GLY A 103 -5.06 -16.91 1.47
C GLY A 103 -5.34 -17.38 2.89
N THR A 104 -6.47 -16.97 3.44
CA THR A 104 -6.82 -17.30 4.83
C THR A 104 -6.81 -18.81 5.05
N SER A 105 -5.93 -19.24 5.95
CA SER A 105 -5.67 -20.63 6.32
C SER A 105 -5.62 -20.74 7.83
N GLY A 106 -5.97 -21.92 8.37
CA GLY A 106 -5.91 -22.15 9.82
C GLY A 106 -6.98 -23.12 10.30
N LEU A 107 -7.38 -22.95 11.55
CA LEU A 107 -8.33 -23.82 12.22
C LEU A 107 -9.39 -23.02 12.96
N VAL A 108 -10.60 -23.57 12.99
CA VAL A 108 -11.70 -23.11 13.83
C VAL A 108 -12.18 -24.33 14.62
N TYR A 109 -12.35 -24.13 15.93
CA TYR A 109 -12.98 -25.11 16.80
C TYR A 109 -14.29 -24.53 17.34
N GLY A 110 -15.41 -25.05 16.85
CA GLY A 110 -16.75 -24.65 17.27
C GLY A 110 -17.39 -25.74 18.14
N TRP A 111 -18.13 -25.33 19.15
CA TRP A 111 -18.95 -26.23 19.98
C TRP A 111 -20.29 -25.60 20.29
N SER A 112 -21.25 -26.46 20.61
CA SER A 112 -22.61 -26.05 20.90
C SER A 112 -23.14 -26.90 22.05
N SER A 113 -23.59 -26.25 23.12
CA SER A 113 -24.28 -26.90 24.23
C SER A 113 -25.81 -26.88 24.05
N ASP A 114 -26.30 -26.04 23.13
CA ASP A 114 -27.72 -25.88 22.75
C ASP A 114 -27.81 -25.79 21.23
N PRO A 115 -28.75 -26.49 20.55
CA PRO A 115 -28.89 -26.44 19.09
C PRO A 115 -28.97 -25.03 18.47
N GLN A 116 -29.42 -24.04 19.21
CA GLN A 116 -29.55 -22.64 18.77
C GLN A 116 -28.43 -21.71 19.24
N SER A 117 -27.44 -22.21 19.95
CA SER A 117 -26.32 -21.41 20.47
C SER A 117 -24.99 -22.09 20.14
N SER A 118 -23.94 -21.33 19.93
CA SER A 118 -22.60 -21.88 19.69
C SER A 118 -21.54 -20.91 20.19
N THR A 119 -20.38 -21.46 20.44
CA THR A 119 -19.15 -20.71 20.70
C THR A 119 -18.07 -21.27 19.80
N ALA A 120 -17.18 -20.41 19.31
CA ALA A 120 -16.06 -20.85 18.48
C ALA A 120 -14.81 -20.02 18.79
N ILE A 121 -13.67 -20.71 18.73
CA ILE A 121 -12.33 -20.13 18.77
C ILE A 121 -11.63 -20.46 17.46
N SER A 122 -10.80 -19.57 16.97
CA SER A 122 -10.09 -19.76 15.72
C SER A 122 -8.67 -19.21 15.80
N LEU A 123 -7.75 -19.87 15.10
CA LEU A 123 -6.42 -19.36 14.80
C LEU A 123 -6.24 -19.38 13.30
N ALA A 124 -5.95 -18.22 12.72
CA ALA A 124 -5.85 -18.06 11.28
C ALA A 124 -4.62 -17.25 10.88
N VAL A 125 -4.10 -17.55 9.70
CA VAL A 125 -3.06 -16.76 9.03
C VAL A 125 -3.56 -16.34 7.66
N THR A 126 -3.25 -15.09 7.27
CA THR A 126 -3.57 -14.58 5.93
C THR A 126 -2.50 -13.63 5.44
N ARG A 127 -2.39 -13.49 4.14
CA ARG A 127 -1.69 -12.37 3.50
C ARG A 127 -2.63 -11.17 3.50
N SER A 128 -2.35 -10.12 4.30
CA SER A 128 -3.19 -8.93 4.40
C SER A 128 -2.89 -7.90 3.31
N ALA A 129 -1.64 -7.85 2.82
CA ALA A 129 -1.23 -7.05 1.68
C ALA A 129 -0.10 -7.72 0.92
N ASP A 130 -0.09 -7.58 -0.40
CA ASP A 130 0.98 -8.03 -1.28
C ASP A 130 1.61 -6.80 -1.96
N PHE A 131 2.93 -6.66 -1.83
CA PHE A 131 3.69 -5.51 -2.33
C PHE A 131 4.50 -5.84 -3.58
N ASN A 132 4.41 -7.07 -4.08
CA ASN A 132 5.15 -7.47 -5.27
C ASN A 132 4.66 -6.70 -6.50
N GLY A 133 5.59 -6.07 -7.21
CA GLY A 133 5.24 -5.28 -8.39
C GLY A 133 6.45 -4.66 -9.08
N HIS A 134 6.21 -4.26 -10.34
CA HIS A 134 7.18 -3.49 -11.12
C HIS A 134 6.48 -2.29 -11.75
N ILE A 135 7.08 -1.12 -11.62
CA ILE A 135 6.68 0.11 -12.31
C ILE A 135 7.88 0.59 -13.11
N SER A 136 7.72 0.71 -14.43
CA SER A 136 8.74 1.24 -15.30
C SER A 136 8.11 2.26 -16.25
N TYR A 137 8.75 3.41 -16.40
CA TYR A 137 8.35 4.41 -17.36
C TYR A 137 9.55 5.23 -17.84
N GLN A 138 9.39 5.80 -19.02
CA GLN A 138 10.37 6.69 -19.61
C GLN A 138 9.69 7.76 -20.46
N GLY A 139 10.37 8.87 -20.69
CA GLY A 139 9.85 9.94 -21.52
C GLY A 139 10.88 11.03 -21.79
N VAL A 140 10.55 11.89 -22.74
CA VAL A 140 11.38 13.06 -23.10
C VAL A 140 10.79 14.28 -22.42
N ASN A 141 11.57 14.91 -21.54
CA ASN A 141 11.19 16.12 -20.81
C ASN A 141 11.94 17.34 -21.37
N LYS A 142 11.18 18.41 -21.65
CA LYS A 142 11.71 19.72 -22.07
C LYS A 142 11.41 20.83 -21.05
N TYR A 143 10.89 20.45 -19.89
CA TYR A 143 10.33 21.39 -18.94
C TYR A 143 11.11 21.44 -17.63
N SER A 144 11.54 20.30 -17.10
CA SER A 144 12.17 20.21 -15.80
C SER A 144 13.09 19.00 -15.67
N SER A 145 14.03 19.08 -14.72
CA SER A 145 14.91 18.02 -14.27
C SER A 145 14.60 17.64 -12.81
N ALA A 146 14.81 16.38 -12.43
CA ALA A 146 14.76 15.97 -11.04
C ALA A 146 15.88 16.62 -10.18
N ALA A 147 17.01 16.95 -10.79
CA ALA A 147 18.11 17.62 -10.11
C ALA A 147 17.72 19.04 -9.62
N GLU A 148 16.69 19.66 -10.20
CA GLU A 148 16.17 20.95 -9.71
C GLU A 148 15.62 20.82 -8.27
N ALA A 149 15.05 19.66 -7.90
CA ALA A 149 14.57 19.43 -6.53
C ALA A 149 15.71 19.49 -5.51
N TYR A 150 16.88 18.97 -5.87
CA TYR A 150 18.09 19.07 -5.03
C TYR A 150 18.57 20.51 -4.93
N GLY A 151 18.51 21.27 -6.03
CA GLY A 151 18.83 22.70 -6.03
C GLY A 151 17.88 23.53 -5.16
N GLU A 152 16.56 23.24 -5.22
CA GLU A 152 15.55 23.88 -4.38
C GLU A 152 15.79 23.60 -2.89
N GLU A 153 16.05 22.32 -2.53
CA GLU A 153 16.32 21.92 -1.14
C GLU A 153 17.59 22.59 -0.61
N PHE A 154 18.69 22.56 -1.38
CA PHE A 154 19.95 23.21 -1.00
C PHE A 154 19.77 24.72 -0.86
N GLY A 155 19.12 25.39 -1.81
CA GLY A 155 18.88 26.82 -1.78
C GLY A 155 18.03 27.29 -0.60
N ALA A 156 17.07 26.47 -0.18
CA ALA A 156 16.24 26.76 0.98
C ALA A 156 16.97 26.59 2.32
N SER A 157 18.07 25.83 2.35
CA SER A 157 18.79 25.50 3.58
C SER A 157 19.65 26.63 4.12
N GLY A 158 20.15 27.50 3.25
CA GLY A 158 21.13 28.57 3.59
C GLY A 158 22.51 28.03 4.01
N LEU A 159 22.80 26.74 3.82
CA LEU A 159 24.06 26.13 4.17
C LEU A 159 25.12 26.36 3.09
N THR A 160 26.38 26.29 3.47
CA THR A 160 27.51 26.14 2.52
C THR A 160 27.54 24.72 1.98
N ILE A 161 28.26 24.51 0.86
CA ILE A 161 28.39 23.17 0.26
C ILE A 161 29.01 22.17 1.25
N ASP A 162 30.07 22.58 1.96
CA ASP A 162 30.75 21.72 2.94
C ASP A 162 29.85 21.36 4.12
N GLU A 163 29.09 22.31 4.65
CA GLU A 163 28.09 22.07 5.71
C GLU A 163 26.95 21.17 5.21
N ALA A 164 26.53 21.35 3.97
CA ALA A 164 25.48 20.54 3.34
C ALA A 164 25.93 19.08 3.16
N ILE A 165 27.14 18.84 2.67
CA ILE A 165 27.66 17.48 2.43
C ILE A 165 27.96 16.78 3.76
N SER A 166 28.60 17.47 4.72
CA SER A 166 29.00 16.87 6.01
C SER A 166 27.86 16.79 7.02
N GLY A 167 26.83 17.61 6.85
CA GLY A 167 25.70 17.71 7.77
C GLY A 167 24.65 16.62 7.56
N THR A 168 23.53 16.79 8.29
CA THR A 168 22.42 15.82 8.34
C THR A 168 21.08 16.45 7.98
N ASN A 169 21.11 17.73 7.60
CA ASN A 169 19.93 18.56 7.43
C ASN A 169 19.30 18.43 6.05
N LEU A 170 20.02 17.83 5.07
CA LEU A 170 19.57 17.68 3.70
C LEU A 170 19.42 16.19 3.33
N SER A 171 18.59 15.93 2.34
CA SER A 171 18.38 14.57 1.81
C SER A 171 19.68 13.97 1.24
N TYR A 172 19.78 12.64 1.22
CA TYR A 172 20.89 11.96 0.55
C TYR A 172 21.06 12.42 -0.89
N GLY A 173 19.95 12.55 -1.63
CA GLY A 173 19.96 13.01 -3.02
C GLY A 173 20.64 14.36 -3.18
N THR A 174 20.31 15.35 -2.34
CA THR A 174 20.90 16.70 -2.38
C THR A 174 22.38 16.68 -2.00
N ARG A 175 22.75 15.95 -0.93
CA ARG A 175 24.15 15.83 -0.51
C ARG A 175 25.02 15.14 -1.59
N MET A 176 24.47 14.09 -2.23
CA MET A 176 25.13 13.41 -3.32
C MET A 176 25.25 14.27 -4.58
N ALA A 177 24.18 15.02 -4.90
CA ALA A 177 24.19 15.91 -6.04
C ALA A 177 25.24 17.04 -5.92
N LEU A 178 25.46 17.56 -4.69
CA LEU A 178 26.54 18.51 -4.41
C LEU A 178 27.91 17.82 -4.52
N TYR A 179 28.08 16.66 -3.92
CA TYR A 179 29.33 15.91 -3.95
C TYR A 179 29.77 15.55 -5.38
N THR A 180 28.82 15.20 -6.24
CA THR A 180 29.07 14.76 -7.61
C THR A 180 29.00 15.89 -8.64
N TYR A 181 28.88 17.14 -8.19
CA TYR A 181 28.79 18.33 -9.04
C TYR A 181 27.57 18.34 -9.99
N LEU A 182 26.52 17.53 -9.71
CA LEU A 182 25.25 17.59 -10.42
C LEU A 182 24.54 18.93 -10.15
N ILE A 183 24.71 19.46 -8.93
CA ILE A 183 24.39 20.82 -8.54
C ILE A 183 25.62 21.48 -7.91
N ASP A 184 25.77 22.79 -8.09
CA ASP A 184 26.90 23.57 -7.57
C ASP A 184 26.48 25.03 -7.36
N THR A 185 27.41 25.89 -7.01
CA THR A 185 27.24 27.35 -6.96
C THR A 185 28.15 28.04 -7.97
N SER A 186 27.68 29.09 -8.62
CA SER A 186 28.40 29.74 -9.72
C SER A 186 29.73 30.41 -9.33
N GLN A 187 30.05 30.54 -8.04
CA GLN A 187 31.25 31.21 -7.53
C GLN A 187 31.93 30.43 -6.39
N GLY A 188 32.00 29.12 -6.50
CA GLY A 188 32.73 28.28 -5.52
C GLY A 188 32.20 28.39 -4.09
N GLY A 189 30.89 28.43 -3.89
CA GLY A 189 30.23 28.43 -2.59
C GLY A 189 29.41 29.70 -2.25
N ALA A 190 29.47 30.76 -3.06
CA ALA A 190 28.84 32.04 -2.73
C ALA A 190 27.90 32.62 -3.81
N GLY A 191 27.76 31.96 -4.95
CA GLY A 191 26.93 32.43 -6.08
C GLY A 191 25.56 31.75 -6.19
N PRO A 192 24.76 32.08 -7.22
CA PRO A 192 23.54 31.38 -7.54
C PRO A 192 23.76 29.89 -7.75
N ILE A 193 22.78 29.10 -7.36
CA ILE A 193 22.81 27.65 -7.55
C ILE A 193 22.73 27.32 -9.03
N VAL A 194 23.61 26.44 -9.47
CA VAL A 194 23.66 25.87 -10.82
C VAL A 194 23.21 24.43 -10.74
N VAL A 195 22.25 24.06 -11.57
CA VAL A 195 21.74 22.70 -11.72
C VAL A 195 22.13 22.26 -13.13
N GLN A 196 23.13 21.36 -13.27
CA GLN A 196 23.75 21.07 -14.56
C GLN A 196 22.75 20.64 -15.66
N PRO A 197 21.76 19.73 -15.38
CA PRO A 197 20.77 19.36 -16.39
C PRO A 197 19.95 20.54 -16.96
N THR A 198 19.82 21.65 -16.22
CA THR A 198 19.08 22.82 -16.73
C THR A 198 19.80 23.55 -17.86
N ASN A 199 21.11 23.36 -18.02
CA ASN A 199 21.87 23.89 -19.15
C ASN A 199 21.33 23.32 -20.48
N VAL A 200 21.04 22.01 -20.51
CA VAL A 200 20.42 21.34 -21.67
C VAL A 200 19.09 21.98 -22.02
N LEU A 201 18.24 22.24 -21.02
CA LEU A 201 16.91 22.85 -21.22
C LEU A 201 17.01 24.31 -21.67
N ALA A 202 18.00 25.07 -21.14
CA ALA A 202 18.25 26.47 -21.52
C ALA A 202 18.67 26.61 -23.00
N GLU A 203 19.33 25.61 -23.56
CA GLU A 203 19.72 25.52 -24.97
C GLU A 203 18.61 24.94 -25.89
N ASN A 204 17.37 24.86 -25.40
CA ASN A 204 16.24 24.21 -26.07
C ASN A 204 16.46 22.71 -26.35
N GLY A 205 17.35 22.06 -25.63
CA GLY A 205 17.54 20.63 -25.63
C GLY A 205 16.42 19.89 -24.88
N SER A 206 16.62 18.62 -24.68
CA SER A 206 15.66 17.77 -23.95
C SER A 206 16.38 16.71 -23.15
N LEU A 207 15.76 16.31 -22.04
CA LEU A 207 16.23 15.27 -21.14
C LEU A 207 15.45 13.98 -21.38
N GLY A 208 16.15 12.88 -21.58
CA GLY A 208 15.59 11.54 -21.48
C GLY A 208 15.48 11.15 -20.02
N GLN A 209 14.26 10.96 -19.52
CA GLN A 209 14.00 10.55 -18.15
C GLN A 209 13.48 9.14 -18.11
N SER A 210 13.99 8.30 -17.21
CA SER A 210 13.49 6.95 -16.96
C SER A 210 13.46 6.62 -15.47
N THR A 211 12.44 5.84 -15.09
CA THR A 211 12.28 5.34 -13.72
C THR A 211 11.96 3.86 -13.76
N ASN A 212 12.66 3.08 -12.94
CA ASN A 212 12.38 1.67 -12.69
C ASN A 212 12.21 1.45 -11.19
N ILE A 213 11.05 0.92 -10.79
CA ILE A 213 10.73 0.60 -9.40
C ILE A 213 10.40 -0.88 -9.33
N SER A 214 11.11 -1.62 -8.49
CA SER A 214 10.82 -3.01 -8.14
C SER A 214 10.45 -3.07 -6.68
N THR A 215 9.31 -3.66 -6.38
CA THR A 215 8.85 -3.83 -5.00
C THR A 215 8.58 -5.29 -4.70
N THR A 216 8.92 -5.73 -3.49
CA THR A 216 8.66 -7.09 -3.00
C THR A 216 8.20 -7.06 -1.54
N GLY A 217 7.64 -8.17 -1.08
CA GLY A 217 7.19 -8.32 0.29
C GLY A 217 5.69 -8.16 0.47
N GLY A 218 5.26 -7.78 1.68
CA GLY A 218 3.85 -7.59 2.03
C GLY A 218 3.59 -7.70 3.53
N ILE A 219 2.31 -7.81 3.89
CA ILE A 219 1.87 -7.97 5.28
C ILE A 219 1.25 -9.36 5.42
N THR A 220 1.77 -10.15 6.36
CA THR A 220 1.17 -11.43 6.77
C THR A 220 0.62 -11.26 8.18
N GLU A 221 -0.62 -11.62 8.40
CA GLU A 221 -1.28 -11.41 9.69
C GLU A 221 -1.73 -12.74 10.30
N ILE A 222 -1.37 -12.96 11.56
CA ILE A 222 -1.86 -14.06 12.37
C ILE A 222 -2.97 -13.51 13.26
N ALA A 223 -4.14 -14.14 13.28
CA ALA A 223 -5.27 -13.69 14.07
C ALA A 223 -5.84 -14.79 14.95
N LEU A 224 -6.14 -14.43 16.19
CA LEU A 224 -6.89 -15.23 17.15
C LEU A 224 -8.30 -14.64 17.26
N GLY A 225 -9.32 -15.45 17.01
CA GLY A 225 -10.72 -15.04 17.06
C GLY A 225 -11.52 -15.84 18.08
N LEU A 226 -12.48 -15.16 18.71
CA LEU A 226 -13.47 -15.75 19.61
C LEU A 226 -14.84 -15.19 19.25
N ALA A 227 -15.83 -16.05 19.10
CA ALA A 227 -17.20 -15.62 18.83
C ALA A 227 -18.22 -16.58 19.45
N GLY A 228 -19.42 -16.05 19.62
CA GLY A 228 -20.55 -16.84 20.03
C GLY A 228 -21.84 -16.36 19.42
N ASN A 229 -22.84 -17.22 19.44
CA ASN A 229 -24.20 -16.85 19.09
C ASN A 229 -25.20 -17.23 20.18
N THR A 230 -26.31 -16.51 20.21
CA THR A 230 -27.43 -16.77 21.10
C THR A 230 -28.71 -16.87 20.27
N LYS A 231 -29.40 -18.00 20.41
CA LYS A 231 -30.70 -18.31 19.76
C LYS A 231 -30.67 -18.20 18.25
N ASP A 232 -29.51 -18.44 17.61
CA ASP A 232 -29.29 -18.25 16.17
C ASP A 232 -29.74 -16.86 15.63
N LYS A 233 -29.82 -15.85 16.53
CA LYS A 233 -30.25 -14.48 16.20
C LYS A 233 -29.14 -13.45 16.34
N TRP A 234 -28.39 -13.49 17.45
CA TRP A 234 -27.32 -12.56 17.74
C TRP A 234 -25.98 -13.28 17.76
N TYR A 235 -25.09 -12.81 16.93
CA TYR A 235 -23.72 -13.29 16.82
C TYR A 235 -22.79 -12.14 17.21
N ILE A 236 -21.86 -12.37 18.10
CA ILE A 236 -20.87 -11.38 18.56
C ILE A 236 -19.51 -12.05 18.53
N GLY A 237 -18.50 -11.30 18.12
CA GLY A 237 -17.14 -11.81 18.04
C GLY A 237 -16.09 -10.73 18.20
N VAL A 238 -14.92 -11.18 18.62
CA VAL A 238 -13.71 -10.39 18.73
C VAL A 238 -12.56 -11.13 18.07
N SER A 239 -11.64 -10.40 17.47
CA SER A 239 -10.41 -10.94 16.94
C SER A 239 -9.26 -10.00 17.27
N ILE A 240 -8.10 -10.57 17.64
CA ILE A 240 -6.84 -9.86 17.81
C ILE A 240 -5.91 -10.38 16.72
N GLY A 241 -5.29 -9.44 15.99
CA GLY A 241 -4.37 -9.72 14.90
C GLY A 241 -2.96 -9.21 15.20
N VAL A 242 -1.98 -9.97 14.73
CA VAL A 242 -0.56 -9.62 14.75
C VAL A 242 -0.07 -9.56 13.30
N PRO A 243 -0.13 -8.40 12.65
CA PRO A 243 0.42 -8.21 11.31
C PRO A 243 1.94 -8.08 11.37
N ILE A 244 2.62 -8.80 10.47
CA ILE A 244 4.07 -8.82 10.27
C ILE A 244 4.33 -8.20 8.91
N VAL A 245 5.07 -7.09 8.89
CA VAL A 245 5.42 -6.32 7.69
C VAL A 245 6.80 -6.72 7.21
N ASN A 246 6.95 -6.91 5.91
CA ASN A 246 8.22 -7.00 5.22
C ASN A 246 8.06 -6.30 3.86
N TYR A 247 8.88 -5.30 3.60
CA TYR A 247 8.82 -4.49 2.38
C TYR A 247 10.22 -4.17 1.89
N HIS A 248 10.44 -4.34 0.60
CA HIS A 248 11.68 -3.96 -0.06
C HIS A 248 11.37 -3.28 -1.38
N ARG A 249 12.03 -2.14 -1.64
CA ARG A 249 11.87 -1.33 -2.85
C ARG A 249 13.23 -0.92 -3.37
N ILE A 250 13.47 -1.21 -4.64
CA ILE A 250 14.59 -0.63 -5.39
C ILE A 250 14.01 0.34 -6.40
N THR A 251 14.46 1.59 -6.33
CA THR A 251 14.11 2.64 -7.28
C THR A 251 15.37 3.10 -8.00
N GLN A 252 15.35 3.06 -9.32
CA GLN A 252 16.40 3.64 -10.16
C GLN A 252 15.79 4.73 -11.03
N TYR A 253 16.35 5.92 -10.93
CA TYR A 253 16.00 7.07 -11.74
C TYR A 253 17.20 7.52 -12.57
N THR A 254 17.01 7.77 -13.86
CA THR A 254 18.07 8.19 -14.78
C THR A 254 17.61 9.38 -15.61
N GLU A 255 18.46 10.38 -15.74
CA GLU A 255 18.34 11.46 -16.74
C GLU A 255 19.54 11.45 -17.68
N THR A 256 19.28 11.72 -18.95
CA THR A 256 20.32 11.75 -20.01
C THR A 256 20.09 12.95 -20.91
N ASP A 257 21.12 13.65 -21.29
CA ASP A 257 21.07 14.69 -22.33
C ASP A 257 20.78 14.06 -23.70
N LEU A 258 19.73 14.53 -24.34
CA LEU A 258 19.34 14.14 -25.71
C LEU A 258 19.66 15.22 -26.75
N SER A 259 20.33 16.31 -26.38
CA SER A 259 20.69 17.41 -27.30
C SER A 259 21.79 17.02 -28.28
N GLY A 260 22.64 16.06 -27.87
CA GLY A 260 23.87 15.69 -28.60
C GLY A 260 25.02 16.68 -28.41
N ASN A 261 24.85 17.71 -27.57
CA ASN A 261 25.92 18.63 -27.19
C ASN A 261 26.73 17.97 -26.06
N THR A 262 28.01 17.73 -26.26
CA THR A 262 28.91 17.13 -25.26
C THR A 262 29.75 18.17 -24.51
N ASN A 263 29.29 19.42 -24.49
CA ASN A 263 30.00 20.52 -23.85
C ASN A 263 29.02 21.51 -23.18
N ASN A 264 28.00 20.97 -22.50
CA ASN A 264 27.01 21.72 -21.74
C ASN A 264 27.04 21.41 -20.24
N ASN A 265 28.05 20.67 -19.80
CA ASN A 265 28.30 20.24 -18.43
C ASN A 265 27.33 19.16 -17.92
N PHE A 266 26.59 18.48 -18.81
CA PHE A 266 25.68 17.42 -18.41
C PHE A 266 25.53 16.34 -19.50
N GLY A 267 26.02 15.14 -19.24
CA GLY A 267 25.76 13.97 -20.07
C GLY A 267 24.59 13.13 -19.53
N ASP A 268 24.74 12.66 -18.31
CA ASP A 268 23.72 11.84 -17.64
C ASP A 268 23.94 11.78 -16.13
N TYR A 269 22.89 11.36 -15.40
CA TYR A 269 23.05 10.86 -14.04
C TYR A 269 22.06 9.74 -13.74
N THR A 270 22.45 8.86 -12.81
CA THR A 270 21.61 7.80 -12.26
C THR A 270 21.62 7.89 -10.74
N TYR A 271 20.42 7.96 -10.15
CA TYR A 271 20.18 7.86 -8.71
C TYR A 271 19.48 6.54 -8.41
N THR A 272 20.07 5.76 -7.52
CA THR A 272 19.50 4.49 -7.08
C THR A 272 19.20 4.54 -5.59
N GLU A 273 18.02 4.09 -5.21
CA GLU A 273 17.55 3.97 -3.84
C GLU A 273 17.17 2.52 -3.57
N ASP A 274 17.76 1.93 -2.53
CA ASP A 274 17.43 0.62 -1.98
C ASP A 274 16.87 0.82 -0.58
N TYR A 275 15.58 0.59 -0.43
CA TYR A 275 14.82 0.82 0.80
C TYR A 275 14.19 -0.48 1.27
N SER A 276 14.40 -0.84 2.53
CA SER A 276 13.73 -1.96 3.17
C SER A 276 13.10 -1.55 4.50
N ALA A 277 11.93 -2.09 4.78
CA ALA A 277 11.21 -1.87 6.03
C ALA A 277 10.65 -3.18 6.55
N SER A 278 10.84 -3.45 7.83
CA SER A 278 10.30 -4.62 8.52
C SER A 278 9.74 -4.25 9.87
N GLY A 279 8.70 -4.95 10.29
CA GLY A 279 8.08 -4.63 11.57
C GLY A 279 6.94 -5.57 11.94
N VAL A 280 6.47 -5.41 13.15
CA VAL A 280 5.35 -6.16 13.72
C VAL A 280 4.38 -5.16 14.31
N GLY A 281 3.10 -5.48 14.22
CA GLY A 281 2.04 -4.66 14.81
C GLY A 281 1.02 -5.48 15.57
N VAL A 282 0.06 -4.77 16.12
CA VAL A 282 -1.12 -5.36 16.77
C VAL A 282 -2.36 -4.59 16.35
N ASN A 283 -3.47 -5.30 16.15
CA ASN A 283 -4.78 -4.71 15.90
C ASN A 283 -5.89 -5.55 16.56
N GLY A 284 -7.09 -4.96 16.60
CA GLY A 284 -8.27 -5.63 17.11
C GLY A 284 -9.48 -5.42 16.21
N ARG A 285 -10.40 -6.38 16.23
CA ARG A 285 -11.69 -6.30 15.53
C ARG A 285 -12.81 -6.72 16.44
N LEU A 286 -13.89 -5.96 16.39
CA LEU A 286 -15.14 -6.27 17.07
C LEU A 286 -16.22 -6.43 16.01
N GLY A 287 -17.08 -7.41 16.16
CA GLY A 287 -18.14 -7.67 15.21
C GLY A 287 -19.45 -8.10 15.84
N ALA A 288 -20.53 -7.78 15.17
CA ALA A 288 -21.88 -8.23 15.48
C ALA A 288 -22.62 -8.61 14.20
N ILE A 289 -23.42 -9.67 14.25
CA ILE A 289 -24.38 -10.03 13.19
C ILE A 289 -25.73 -10.27 13.84
N PHE A 290 -26.74 -9.60 13.29
CA PHE A 290 -28.13 -9.80 13.66
C PHE A 290 -28.89 -10.52 12.55
N ARG A 291 -29.56 -11.61 12.91
CA ARG A 291 -30.37 -12.44 12.03
C ARG A 291 -31.84 -12.37 12.46
N PRO A 292 -32.62 -11.38 11.96
CA PRO A 292 -34.02 -11.22 12.34
C PRO A 292 -34.89 -12.43 11.97
N ASN A 293 -34.57 -13.09 10.87
CA ASN A 293 -35.21 -14.30 10.37
C ASN A 293 -34.22 -15.17 9.59
N LEU A 294 -34.69 -16.26 8.99
CA LEU A 294 -33.85 -17.21 8.28
C LEU A 294 -33.18 -16.62 7.01
N ASN A 295 -33.77 -15.58 6.43
CA ASN A 295 -33.37 -15.03 5.16
C ASN A 295 -32.43 -13.83 5.29
N TRP A 296 -32.67 -12.94 6.24
CA TRP A 296 -31.95 -11.69 6.37
C TRP A 296 -30.86 -11.76 7.43
N ARG A 297 -29.71 -11.18 7.12
CA ARG A 297 -28.62 -10.95 8.06
C ARG A 297 -28.09 -9.53 7.89
N ILE A 298 -27.84 -8.86 9.00
CA ILE A 298 -27.25 -7.52 9.08
C ILE A 298 -25.99 -7.63 9.92
N GLY A 299 -24.86 -7.16 9.41
CA GLY A 299 -23.56 -7.21 10.06
C GLY A 299 -22.98 -5.83 10.29
N LEU A 300 -22.32 -5.64 11.42
CA LEU A 300 -21.52 -4.48 11.77
C LEU A 300 -20.18 -4.96 12.29
N ALA A 301 -19.08 -4.36 11.81
CA ALA A 301 -17.77 -4.59 12.38
C ALA A 301 -16.98 -3.28 12.50
N VAL A 302 -16.13 -3.22 13.51
CA VAL A 302 -15.19 -2.11 13.74
C VAL A 302 -13.81 -2.70 13.87
N HIS A 303 -12.87 -2.20 13.05
CA HIS A 303 -11.46 -2.58 13.12
C HIS A 303 -10.66 -1.40 13.66
N THR A 304 -9.87 -1.65 14.68
CA THR A 304 -8.93 -0.66 15.19
C THR A 304 -7.83 -0.42 14.17
N PRO A 305 -7.08 0.67 14.28
CA PRO A 305 -5.78 0.77 13.62
C PRO A 305 -4.91 -0.44 13.94
N SER A 306 -4.04 -0.78 13.00
CA SER A 306 -2.85 -1.56 13.30
C SER A 306 -1.77 -0.60 13.80
N PHE A 307 -1.24 -0.89 14.99
CA PHE A 307 -0.13 -0.15 15.58
C PHE A 307 1.14 -0.94 15.29
N TYR A 308 1.93 -0.43 14.38
CA TYR A 308 3.18 -1.06 13.93
C TYR A 308 4.37 -0.42 14.61
N SER A 309 5.35 -1.22 15.01
CA SER A 309 6.72 -0.79 15.26
C SER A 309 7.57 -1.26 14.08
N ILE A 310 8.20 -0.32 13.37
CA ILE A 310 8.89 -0.54 12.10
C ILE A 310 10.34 -0.10 12.24
N THR A 311 11.23 -0.91 11.69
CA THR A 311 12.62 -0.56 11.44
C THR A 311 12.82 -0.51 9.94
N ASP A 312 13.37 0.58 9.42
CA ASP A 312 13.76 0.68 8.04
C ASP A 312 15.27 0.91 7.84
N TYR A 313 15.70 0.63 6.63
CA TYR A 313 17.06 0.86 6.14
C TYR A 313 16.98 1.50 4.76
N LEU A 314 17.80 2.53 4.55
CA LEU A 314 17.92 3.23 3.29
C LEU A 314 19.39 3.25 2.85
N SER A 315 19.66 2.68 1.68
CA SER A 315 20.93 2.82 0.99
C SER A 315 20.74 3.52 -0.34
N THR A 316 21.58 4.48 -0.66
CA THR A 316 21.49 5.23 -1.91
C THR A 316 22.81 5.34 -2.62
N SER A 317 22.77 5.53 -3.93
CA SER A 317 23.96 5.83 -4.74
C SER A 317 23.63 6.79 -5.86
N MET A 318 24.61 7.62 -6.24
CA MET A 318 24.49 8.52 -7.37
C MET A 318 25.74 8.41 -8.24
N ILE A 319 25.53 8.30 -9.55
CA ILE A 319 26.54 8.36 -10.59
C ILE A 319 26.17 9.52 -11.49
N THR A 320 27.12 10.42 -11.73
CA THR A 320 26.91 11.58 -12.61
C THR A 320 28.01 11.66 -13.65
N ASN A 321 27.68 12.16 -14.82
CA ASN A 321 28.59 12.54 -15.87
C ASN A 321 28.36 14.01 -16.19
N THR A 322 29.21 14.87 -15.69
CA THR A 322 29.16 16.32 -15.91
C THR A 322 30.12 16.78 -17.00
N GLU A 323 30.49 15.88 -17.93
CA GLU A 323 31.33 16.15 -19.09
C GLU A 323 32.65 16.84 -18.73
N GLY A 324 32.95 17.99 -19.38
CA GLY A 324 34.15 18.77 -19.13
C GLY A 324 34.18 19.53 -17.79
N TYR A 325 33.03 19.60 -17.04
CA TYR A 325 32.96 20.34 -15.79
C TYR A 325 33.70 19.63 -14.65
N ALA A 326 33.31 18.40 -14.34
CA ALA A 326 33.94 17.58 -13.30
C ALA A 326 34.07 16.09 -13.70
N GLY A 327 33.67 15.73 -14.93
CA GLY A 327 33.75 14.37 -15.43
C GLY A 327 32.74 13.42 -14.80
N ILE A 328 33.11 12.14 -14.65
CA ILE A 328 32.29 11.10 -14.06
C ILE A 328 32.60 10.98 -12.58
N ASN A 329 31.57 11.11 -11.74
CA ASN A 329 31.66 10.99 -10.28
C ASN A 329 30.66 9.96 -9.77
N THR A 330 31.06 9.22 -8.73
CA THR A 330 30.22 8.23 -8.06
C THR A 330 30.30 8.40 -6.55
N ILE A 331 29.15 8.32 -5.89
CA ILE A 331 29.05 8.35 -4.44
C ILE A 331 27.99 7.39 -3.93
N HIS A 332 28.22 6.80 -2.76
CA HIS A 332 27.29 5.97 -2.01
C HIS A 332 26.95 6.62 -0.66
N SER A 333 25.75 6.34 -0.12
CA SER A 333 25.32 6.84 1.19
C SER A 333 26.29 6.50 2.31
N ASP A 334 26.89 5.33 2.29
CA ASP A 334 27.87 4.89 3.30
C ASP A 334 29.04 5.87 3.46
N THR A 335 29.47 6.52 2.37
CA THR A 335 30.52 7.53 2.40
C THR A 335 30.04 8.78 3.16
N LEU A 336 28.80 9.20 2.93
CA LEU A 336 28.20 10.36 3.62
C LEU A 336 27.91 10.04 5.08
N ASP A 337 27.52 8.80 5.39
CA ASP A 337 27.23 8.34 6.75
C ASP A 337 28.50 8.32 7.61
N GLN A 338 29.63 7.90 7.05
CA GLN A 338 30.93 7.94 7.73
C GLN A 338 31.36 9.38 8.07
N VAL A 339 31.07 10.33 7.19
CA VAL A 339 31.39 11.75 7.42
C VAL A 339 30.48 12.39 8.46
N SER A 340 29.20 12.08 8.42
CA SER A 340 28.16 12.70 9.29
C SER A 340 27.90 11.93 10.60
N GLY A 341 28.38 10.68 10.71
CA GLY A 341 28.17 9.85 11.90
C GLY A 341 26.72 9.35 12.06
N ILE A 342 25.95 9.32 10.98
CA ILE A 342 24.53 8.89 11.00
C ILE A 342 24.43 7.42 10.63
N SER A 343 23.36 6.78 11.11
CA SER A 343 22.94 5.46 10.69
C SER A 343 21.90 5.55 9.57
N ASN A 344 22.03 4.70 8.57
CA ASN A 344 21.03 4.47 7.53
C ASN A 344 19.76 3.75 8.04
N ARG A 345 19.67 3.50 9.36
CA ARG A 345 18.61 2.80 10.06
C ARG A 345 17.72 3.77 10.83
N LEU A 346 16.40 3.63 10.69
CA LEU A 346 15.43 4.39 11.46
C LEU A 346 14.39 3.46 12.09
N GLU A 347 14.03 3.74 13.33
CA GLU A 347 12.94 3.10 14.07
C GLU A 347 11.79 4.08 14.30
N TYR A 348 10.58 3.65 13.99
CA TYR A 348 9.39 4.47 14.16
C TYR A 348 8.14 3.62 14.33
N ASP A 349 7.10 4.25 14.88
CA ASP A 349 5.77 3.69 14.97
C ASP A 349 4.87 4.25 13.86
N LEU A 350 4.06 3.36 13.27
CA LEU A 350 3.05 3.71 12.28
C LEU A 350 1.67 3.22 12.74
N GLN A 351 0.71 4.13 12.78
CA GLN A 351 -0.70 3.83 12.99
C GLN A 351 -1.44 3.82 11.65
N SER A 352 -2.13 2.71 11.33
CA SER A 352 -3.01 2.61 10.16
C SER A 352 -4.39 3.24 10.39
N PRO A 353 -5.28 3.34 9.39
CA PRO A 353 -6.64 3.87 9.56
C PRO A 353 -7.55 2.99 10.43
N TRP A 354 -8.62 3.62 10.94
CA TRP A 354 -9.81 2.92 11.42
C TRP A 354 -10.69 2.46 10.26
N HIS A 355 -11.35 1.29 10.43
CA HIS A 355 -12.34 0.80 9.46
C HIS A 355 -13.67 0.51 10.18
N ILE A 356 -14.78 0.87 9.55
CA ILE A 356 -16.14 0.54 10.00
C ILE A 356 -16.87 -0.12 8.84
N LEU A 357 -17.35 -1.33 9.04
CA LEU A 357 -18.01 -2.16 8.05
C LEU A 357 -19.49 -2.33 8.40
N LEU A 358 -20.37 -2.00 7.45
CA LEU A 358 -21.80 -2.33 7.47
C LEU A 358 -22.09 -3.33 6.36
N SER A 359 -22.85 -4.37 6.67
CA SER A 359 -23.14 -5.47 5.74
C SER A 359 -24.59 -5.91 5.80
N GLY A 360 -25.12 -6.34 4.65
CA GLY A 360 -26.42 -6.96 4.54
C GLY A 360 -26.39 -8.18 3.62
N SER A 361 -27.05 -9.26 4.03
CA SER A 361 -27.18 -10.47 3.21
C SER A 361 -28.61 -10.98 3.17
N TYR A 362 -28.99 -11.47 2.01
CA TYR A 362 -30.26 -12.18 1.81
C TYR A 362 -29.99 -13.60 1.37
N ILE A 363 -30.47 -14.57 2.16
CA ILE A 363 -30.35 -16.01 1.89
C ILE A 363 -31.64 -16.45 1.23
N PHE A 364 -31.56 -17.01 0.02
CA PHE A 364 -32.71 -17.57 -0.67
C PHE A 364 -33.08 -18.90 -0.03
N PRO A 365 -34.34 -19.07 0.41
CA PRO A 365 -34.82 -20.37 0.82
C PRO A 365 -34.91 -21.26 -0.44
N GLY A 366 -34.02 -22.20 -0.56
CA GLY A 366 -34.19 -23.27 -1.56
C GLY A 366 -35.35 -24.19 -1.13
N ALA A 367 -36.04 -24.77 -2.07
CA ALA A 367 -36.87 -25.91 -1.76
C ALA A 367 -35.95 -27.01 -1.19
N VAL A 368 -36.13 -27.35 0.07
CA VAL A 368 -35.31 -28.35 0.79
C VAL A 368 -35.29 -29.69 0.03
N THR A 369 -36.28 -29.92 -0.79
CA THR A 369 -36.44 -31.09 -1.67
C THR A 369 -35.60 -31.02 -2.95
N GLU A 370 -35.06 -29.83 -3.33
CA GLU A 370 -34.35 -29.67 -4.62
C GLU A 370 -32.84 -29.40 -4.45
N GLY A 371 -32.29 -29.42 -3.22
CA GLY A 371 -30.87 -29.21 -2.97
C GLY A 371 -30.30 -27.85 -3.41
N ARG A 372 -31.19 -26.87 -3.73
CA ARG A 372 -30.83 -25.55 -4.26
C ARG A 372 -30.88 -24.50 -3.16
N MET A 373 -29.81 -23.78 -2.97
CA MET A 373 -29.69 -22.66 -2.03
C MET A 373 -28.82 -21.57 -2.61
N GLY A 374 -28.97 -20.35 -2.13
CA GLY A 374 -28.11 -19.25 -2.56
C GLY A 374 -28.18 -18.05 -1.64
N PHE A 375 -27.33 -17.08 -1.89
CA PHE A 375 -27.39 -15.79 -1.22
C PHE A 375 -26.88 -14.66 -2.13
N ILE A 376 -27.28 -13.44 -1.78
CA ILE A 376 -26.66 -12.20 -2.22
C ILE A 376 -26.23 -11.44 -0.98
N THR A 377 -25.07 -10.79 -1.04
CA THR A 377 -24.49 -10.04 0.07
C THR A 377 -23.85 -8.76 -0.43
N ALA A 378 -23.94 -7.70 0.35
CA ALA A 378 -23.31 -6.41 0.07
C ALA A 378 -22.70 -5.82 1.33
N ASP A 379 -21.53 -5.22 1.19
CA ASP A 379 -20.77 -4.56 2.24
C ASP A 379 -20.45 -3.11 1.84
N VAL A 380 -20.55 -2.21 2.81
CA VAL A 380 -20.04 -0.84 2.73
C VAL A 380 -19.03 -0.66 3.87
N GLU A 381 -17.80 -0.30 3.55
CA GLU A 381 -16.74 -0.06 4.51
C GLU A 381 -16.29 1.39 4.46
N TYR A 382 -16.32 2.08 5.58
CA TYR A 382 -15.72 3.40 5.77
C TYR A 382 -14.27 3.25 6.22
N VAL A 383 -13.35 3.97 5.59
CA VAL A 383 -11.92 3.99 5.90
C VAL A 383 -11.49 5.41 6.24
N SER A 384 -10.95 5.60 7.44
CA SER A 384 -10.48 6.90 7.94
C SER A 384 -9.01 7.14 7.56
N ASN A 385 -8.70 7.31 6.26
CA ASN A 385 -7.32 7.44 5.79
C ASN A 385 -6.55 8.60 6.44
N THR A 386 -7.25 9.68 6.81
CA THR A 386 -6.65 10.84 7.48
C THR A 386 -6.22 10.58 8.93
N SER A 387 -6.59 9.43 9.50
CA SER A 387 -6.17 9.03 10.86
C SER A 387 -4.83 8.29 10.90
N SER A 388 -4.26 7.95 9.73
CA SER A 388 -2.91 7.38 9.67
C SER A 388 -1.88 8.39 10.17
N LYS A 389 -0.93 7.91 10.95
CA LYS A 389 0.13 8.78 11.48
C LYS A 389 1.42 8.02 11.78
N TYR A 390 2.52 8.74 11.65
CA TYR A 390 3.84 8.32 12.12
C TYR A 390 4.18 8.95 13.46
N SER A 391 4.99 8.29 14.25
CA SER A 391 5.68 8.84 15.42
C SER A 391 7.02 8.14 15.62
N PHE A 392 7.98 8.80 16.26
CA PHE A 392 9.16 8.10 16.74
C PHE A 392 8.77 7.06 17.79
N ALA A 393 9.48 5.94 17.82
CA ALA A 393 9.41 5.01 18.92
C ALA A 393 9.83 5.71 20.24
N LEU A 394 9.28 5.25 21.35
CA LEU A 394 9.71 5.75 22.67
C LEU A 394 11.19 5.44 22.88
N ASP A 395 11.90 6.33 23.58
CA ASP A 395 13.29 6.09 23.98
C ASP A 395 13.37 4.96 25.05
N GLU A 396 14.59 4.54 25.39
CA GLU A 396 14.83 3.50 26.39
C GLU A 396 14.24 3.84 27.78
N ASN A 397 13.97 5.10 28.06
CA ASN A 397 13.36 5.58 29.31
C ASN A 397 11.83 5.74 29.19
N GLY A 398 11.25 5.43 28.02
CA GLY A 398 9.82 5.58 27.75
C GLY A 398 9.37 7.00 27.43
N ASN A 399 10.28 7.94 27.13
CA ASN A 399 9.94 9.28 26.72
C ASN A 399 9.71 9.34 25.21
N GLN A 400 8.81 10.25 24.80
CA GLN A 400 8.59 10.54 23.38
C GLN A 400 9.71 11.47 22.89
N PRO A 401 10.52 11.08 21.88
CA PRO A 401 11.45 11.99 21.22
C PRO A 401 10.75 13.16 20.54
N ASP A 402 11.50 14.19 20.16
CA ASP A 402 10.96 15.27 19.34
C ASP A 402 10.35 14.72 18.05
N ASN A 403 9.05 14.92 17.90
CA ASN A 403 8.27 14.38 16.80
C ASN A 403 8.04 15.39 15.65
N SER A 404 8.70 16.53 15.67
CA SER A 404 8.50 17.64 14.72
C SER A 404 8.57 17.18 13.24
N TYR A 405 9.49 16.29 12.93
CA TYR A 405 9.60 15.68 11.60
C TYR A 405 8.32 14.92 11.20
N PHE A 406 7.86 13.99 12.04
CA PHE A 406 6.65 13.21 11.73
C PHE A 406 5.39 14.07 11.83
N ASP A 407 5.37 15.13 12.60
CA ASP A 407 4.25 16.08 12.60
C ASP A 407 4.11 16.77 11.24
N GLY A 408 5.25 17.10 10.57
CA GLY A 408 5.27 17.55 9.20
C GLY A 408 4.69 16.51 8.22
N VAL A 409 5.18 15.27 8.25
CA VAL A 409 4.67 14.16 7.41
C VAL A 409 3.18 13.92 7.67
N ASN A 410 2.76 13.89 8.94
CA ASN A 410 1.36 13.70 9.33
C ASN A 410 0.45 14.85 8.84
N SER A 411 0.97 16.07 8.77
CA SER A 411 0.25 17.21 8.18
C SER A 411 0.01 17.01 6.69
N VAL A 412 1.01 16.50 5.96
CA VAL A 412 0.87 16.14 4.54
C VAL A 412 -0.16 15.02 4.38
N ILE A 413 -0.12 13.94 5.19
CA ILE A 413 -1.11 12.86 5.16
C ILE A 413 -2.53 13.43 5.29
N ARG A 414 -2.78 14.29 6.28
CA ARG A 414 -4.11 14.91 6.50
C ARG A 414 -4.58 15.80 5.35
N SER A 415 -3.68 16.46 4.65
CA SER A 415 -4.01 17.36 3.52
C SER A 415 -4.15 16.61 2.19
N TYR A 416 -3.32 15.61 1.96
CA TYR A 416 -3.25 14.85 0.72
C TYR A 416 -4.34 13.78 0.59
N TYR A 417 -4.74 13.17 1.72
CA TYR A 417 -5.73 12.09 1.73
C TYR A 417 -7.07 12.55 2.26
N ARG A 418 -8.10 11.82 1.87
CA ARG A 418 -9.47 11.93 2.36
C ARG A 418 -9.98 10.58 2.82
N ASN A 419 -10.98 10.59 3.69
CA ASN A 419 -11.69 9.38 4.09
C ASN A 419 -12.51 8.84 2.92
N THR A 420 -12.63 7.51 2.83
CA THR A 420 -13.21 6.84 1.67
C THR A 420 -14.22 5.78 2.07
N PHE A 421 -15.02 5.37 1.09
CA PHE A 421 -15.87 4.20 1.18
C PHE A 421 -15.41 3.12 0.19
N ASN A 422 -15.44 1.88 0.65
CA ASN A 422 -15.27 0.70 -0.19
C ASN A 422 -16.60 -0.03 -0.28
N PHE A 423 -16.92 -0.54 -1.46
CA PHE A 423 -18.17 -1.26 -1.74
C PHE A 423 -17.83 -2.66 -2.20
N ARG A 424 -18.55 -3.66 -1.69
CA ARG A 424 -18.42 -5.06 -2.10
C ARG A 424 -19.80 -5.64 -2.34
N LEU A 425 -19.91 -6.46 -3.38
CA LEU A 425 -21.15 -7.15 -3.74
C LEU A 425 -20.78 -8.57 -4.19
N GLY A 426 -21.51 -9.56 -3.72
CA GLY A 426 -21.28 -10.94 -4.10
C GLY A 426 -22.49 -11.81 -3.95
N GLY A 427 -22.42 -13.01 -4.58
CA GLY A 427 -23.46 -14.00 -4.49
C GLY A 427 -22.94 -15.41 -4.68
N GLU A 428 -23.66 -16.37 -4.14
CA GLU A 428 -23.45 -17.79 -4.29
C GLU A 428 -24.76 -18.46 -4.70
N TYR A 429 -24.66 -19.36 -5.64
CA TYR A 429 -25.73 -20.29 -5.99
C TYR A 429 -25.22 -21.71 -5.84
N LYS A 430 -25.89 -22.50 -5.01
CA LYS A 430 -25.53 -23.87 -4.70
C LYS A 430 -26.56 -24.84 -5.30
N VAL A 431 -26.06 -25.88 -5.95
CA VAL A 431 -26.85 -26.98 -6.49
C VAL A 431 -26.19 -28.29 -6.01
N ASP A 432 -26.86 -29.02 -5.15
CA ASP A 432 -26.35 -30.21 -4.51
C ASP A 432 -25.00 -29.98 -3.81
N GLU A 433 -23.95 -30.66 -4.24
CA GLU A 433 -22.59 -30.51 -3.72
C GLU A 433 -21.81 -29.34 -4.35
N LEU A 434 -22.29 -28.80 -5.48
CA LEU A 434 -21.62 -27.75 -6.23
C LEU A 434 -22.09 -26.36 -5.79
N ALA A 435 -21.16 -25.41 -5.73
CA ALA A 435 -21.44 -24.01 -5.46
C ALA A 435 -20.74 -23.13 -6.52
N PHE A 436 -21.48 -22.21 -7.10
CA PHE A 436 -20.97 -21.22 -8.04
C PHE A 436 -21.04 -19.82 -7.41
N ARG A 437 -20.01 -19.02 -7.60
CA ARG A 437 -19.86 -17.74 -6.94
C ARG A 437 -19.38 -16.67 -7.91
N ILE A 438 -19.88 -15.47 -7.72
CA ILE A 438 -19.43 -14.28 -8.43
C ILE A 438 -19.50 -13.08 -7.48
N GLY A 439 -18.58 -12.13 -7.67
CA GLY A 439 -18.60 -10.91 -6.88
C GLY A 439 -17.62 -9.88 -7.40
N GLY A 440 -17.69 -8.70 -6.80
CA GLY A 440 -16.78 -7.61 -7.11
C GLY A 440 -16.71 -6.60 -6.00
N SER A 441 -15.69 -5.77 -6.07
CA SER A 441 -15.49 -4.67 -5.12
C SER A 441 -14.94 -3.42 -5.82
N TYR A 442 -15.26 -2.27 -5.23
CA TYR A 442 -14.73 -0.98 -5.64
C TYR A 442 -14.23 -0.21 -4.42
N ALA A 443 -12.95 0.17 -4.43
CA ALA A 443 -12.35 1.05 -3.44
C ALA A 443 -12.16 2.44 -4.04
N MET A 444 -12.68 3.45 -3.33
CA MET A 444 -12.62 4.85 -3.76
C MET A 444 -11.20 5.40 -3.70
N ASN A 445 -10.94 6.39 -4.53
CA ASN A 445 -9.70 7.14 -4.54
C ASN A 445 -9.45 7.85 -3.19
N PRO A 446 -8.35 7.55 -2.48
CA PRO A 446 -8.02 8.18 -1.21
C PRO A 446 -7.40 9.58 -1.35
N TYR A 447 -6.94 10.00 -2.53
CA TYR A 447 -6.39 11.33 -2.74
C TYR A 447 -7.48 12.41 -2.66
N SER A 448 -7.18 13.53 -2.01
CA SER A 448 -8.05 14.71 -1.96
C SER A 448 -8.16 15.39 -3.32
N SER A 449 -7.06 15.40 -4.10
CA SER A 449 -7.04 15.93 -5.46
C SER A 449 -7.78 15.01 -6.44
N SER A 450 -8.69 15.57 -7.23
CA SER A 450 -9.38 14.83 -8.29
C SER A 450 -8.51 14.49 -9.50
N GLN A 451 -7.37 15.14 -9.65
CA GLN A 451 -6.41 14.88 -10.71
C GLN A 451 -5.63 13.58 -10.44
N LEU A 452 -5.36 13.28 -9.16
CA LEU A 452 -4.67 12.06 -8.76
C LEU A 452 -5.69 10.93 -8.60
N LYS A 453 -5.49 9.83 -9.29
CA LYS A 453 -6.39 8.68 -9.28
C LYS A 453 -5.69 7.48 -8.67
N SER A 454 -6.23 6.96 -7.57
CA SER A 454 -5.81 5.72 -6.93
C SER A 454 -7.05 4.94 -6.46
N ASN A 455 -7.81 4.47 -7.44
CA ASN A 455 -8.99 3.65 -7.19
C ASN A 455 -8.74 2.21 -7.64
N ARG A 456 -9.39 1.28 -6.96
CA ARG A 456 -9.26 -0.16 -7.23
C ARG A 456 -10.62 -0.76 -7.57
N PHE A 457 -10.67 -1.49 -8.66
CA PHE A 457 -11.80 -2.31 -9.05
C PHE A 457 -11.38 -3.78 -9.07
N THR A 458 -12.20 -4.64 -8.48
CA THR A 458 -11.94 -6.08 -8.43
C THR A 458 -13.18 -6.83 -8.87
N VAL A 459 -13.00 -7.88 -9.66
CA VAL A 459 -14.04 -8.84 -10.01
C VAL A 459 -13.50 -10.25 -9.82
N GLY A 460 -14.33 -11.12 -9.28
CA GLY A 460 -13.97 -12.52 -9.02
C GLY A 460 -15.10 -13.46 -9.34
N GLY A 461 -14.72 -14.70 -9.59
CA GLY A 461 -15.66 -15.81 -9.77
C GLY A 461 -15.02 -17.13 -9.41
N GLY A 462 -15.81 -18.08 -8.96
CA GLY A 462 -15.29 -19.37 -8.51
C GLY A 462 -16.35 -20.46 -8.43
N ALA A 463 -15.85 -21.67 -8.26
CA ALA A 463 -16.67 -22.85 -8.05
C ALA A 463 -16.15 -23.66 -6.85
N GLY A 464 -17.05 -24.34 -6.17
CA GLY A 464 -16.72 -25.18 -5.02
C GLY A 464 -17.46 -26.48 -5.05
N TYR A 465 -16.85 -27.50 -4.45
CA TYR A 465 -17.43 -28.81 -4.23
C TYR A 465 -17.37 -29.18 -2.74
N ARG A 466 -18.50 -29.66 -2.20
CA ARG A 466 -18.61 -30.00 -0.78
C ARG A 466 -19.34 -31.33 -0.61
N LYS A 467 -18.66 -32.28 0.03
CA LYS A 467 -19.23 -33.61 0.31
C LYS A 467 -18.61 -34.24 1.56
N HIS A 468 -19.43 -34.80 2.43
CA HIS A 468 -18.99 -35.53 3.63
C HIS A 468 -17.97 -34.79 4.52
N GLY A 469 -18.18 -33.50 4.74
CA GLY A 469 -17.28 -32.67 5.56
C GLY A 469 -16.03 -32.17 4.85
N ILE A 470 -15.72 -32.63 3.64
CA ILE A 470 -14.61 -32.16 2.82
C ILE A 470 -15.14 -31.11 1.84
N PHE A 471 -14.36 -30.05 1.61
CA PHE A 471 -14.64 -29.09 0.54
C PHE A 471 -13.38 -28.63 -0.18
N VAL A 472 -13.57 -28.30 -1.45
CA VAL A 472 -12.55 -27.74 -2.33
C VAL A 472 -13.20 -26.58 -3.09
N ASP A 473 -12.61 -25.41 -3.00
CA ASP A 473 -13.06 -24.20 -3.70
C ASP A 473 -11.93 -23.68 -4.59
N LEU A 474 -12.23 -23.31 -5.84
CA LEU A 474 -11.30 -22.68 -6.78
C LEU A 474 -11.87 -21.33 -7.22
N THR A 475 -11.01 -20.33 -7.27
CA THR A 475 -11.40 -18.94 -7.62
C THR A 475 -10.35 -18.28 -8.47
N TYR A 476 -10.82 -17.47 -9.43
CA TYR A 476 -10.04 -16.46 -10.14
C TYR A 476 -10.56 -15.08 -9.78
N VAL A 477 -9.62 -14.17 -9.53
CA VAL A 477 -9.91 -12.76 -9.21
C VAL A 477 -9.02 -11.86 -10.04
N GLU A 478 -9.62 -10.91 -10.74
CA GLU A 478 -8.93 -9.85 -11.46
C GLU A 478 -9.07 -8.53 -10.71
N THR A 479 -7.96 -7.84 -10.49
CA THR A 479 -7.91 -6.52 -9.86
C THR A 479 -7.26 -5.51 -10.79
N ILE A 480 -7.92 -4.38 -11.00
CA ILE A 480 -7.40 -3.22 -11.72
C ILE A 480 -7.20 -2.11 -10.71
N LEU A 481 -5.95 -1.69 -10.55
CA LEU A 481 -5.53 -0.56 -9.72
C LEU A 481 -5.09 0.59 -10.63
N ASN A 482 -5.70 1.76 -10.47
CA ASN A 482 -5.13 3.00 -10.98
C ASN A 482 -4.32 3.65 -9.86
N ASP A 483 -3.20 4.26 -10.20
CA ASP A 483 -2.36 5.00 -9.26
C ASP A 483 -1.56 6.07 -10.03
N VAL A 484 -0.77 6.85 -9.29
CA VAL A 484 0.16 7.85 -9.82
C VAL A 484 1.52 7.68 -9.17
N ASN A 485 2.57 7.95 -9.95
CA ASN A 485 3.94 7.98 -9.44
C ASN A 485 4.63 9.27 -9.87
N PHE A 486 5.23 9.97 -8.91
CA PHE A 486 6.01 11.18 -9.12
C PHE A 486 7.49 10.81 -9.07
N PRO A 487 8.26 10.96 -10.17
CA PRO A 487 9.70 10.70 -10.13
C PRO A 487 10.42 11.71 -9.22
N TYR A 488 9.92 12.93 -9.17
CA TYR A 488 10.38 14.02 -8.30
C TYR A 488 9.27 15.04 -8.11
N ARG A 489 9.46 15.95 -7.16
CA ARG A 489 8.55 17.07 -6.91
C ARG A 489 9.31 18.37 -6.81
N LEU A 490 8.79 19.40 -7.47
CA LEU A 490 9.33 20.76 -7.45
C LEU A 490 8.35 21.69 -6.74
N THR A 491 8.89 22.71 -6.08
CA THR A 491 8.10 23.78 -5.45
C THR A 491 7.91 24.95 -6.39
N SER A 492 8.85 25.16 -7.32
CA SER A 492 8.89 26.27 -8.28
C SER A 492 8.13 25.99 -9.59
N LYS A 493 7.80 24.73 -9.89
CA LYS A 493 7.18 24.29 -11.14
C LYS A 493 6.07 23.29 -10.91
N ASP A 494 5.19 23.11 -11.91
CA ASP A 494 4.20 22.04 -11.89
C ASP A 494 4.88 20.67 -11.92
N ASN A 495 4.38 19.76 -11.07
CA ASN A 495 4.95 18.44 -10.95
C ASN A 495 4.54 17.51 -12.08
N VAL A 496 5.50 16.90 -12.74
CA VAL A 496 5.27 15.83 -13.72
C VAL A 496 5.07 14.51 -12.98
N TYR A 497 4.16 13.68 -13.47
CA TYR A 497 3.88 12.37 -12.91
C TYR A 497 3.57 11.33 -13.99
N SER A 498 3.78 10.07 -13.65
CA SER A 498 3.32 8.94 -14.45
C SER A 498 1.97 8.46 -13.94
N SER A 499 1.01 8.29 -14.83
CA SER A 499 -0.19 7.51 -14.49
C SER A 499 0.14 6.02 -14.56
N VAL A 500 -0.28 5.29 -13.54
CA VAL A 500 0.02 3.87 -13.36
C VAL A 500 -1.29 3.09 -13.40
N LYS A 501 -1.35 2.05 -14.22
CA LYS A 501 -2.47 1.13 -14.27
C LYS A 501 -1.96 -0.30 -14.15
N GLN A 502 -2.19 -0.89 -12.96
CA GLN A 502 -1.76 -2.24 -12.65
C GLN A 502 -2.92 -3.22 -12.79
N TYR A 503 -2.64 -4.34 -13.42
CA TYR A 503 -3.54 -5.49 -13.55
C TYR A 503 -2.95 -6.64 -12.75
N THR A 504 -3.75 -7.24 -11.86
CA THR A 504 -3.32 -8.36 -11.03
C THR A 504 -4.38 -9.46 -11.06
N GLY A 505 -4.00 -10.62 -11.59
CA GLY A 505 -4.80 -11.84 -11.56
C GLY A 505 -4.37 -12.73 -10.38
N ASN A 506 -5.33 -13.26 -9.63
CA ASN A 506 -5.08 -14.21 -8.54
C ASN A 506 -5.88 -15.48 -8.77
N VAL A 507 -5.21 -16.63 -8.69
CA VAL A 507 -5.84 -17.95 -8.61
C VAL A 507 -5.69 -18.47 -7.20
N LEU A 508 -6.79 -18.76 -6.52
CA LEU A 508 -6.79 -19.35 -5.18
C LEU A 508 -7.50 -20.70 -5.20
N LEU A 509 -6.91 -21.63 -4.48
CA LEU A 509 -7.47 -22.94 -4.20
C LEU A 509 -7.61 -23.09 -2.68
N THR A 510 -8.79 -23.47 -2.20
CA THR A 510 -9.03 -23.70 -0.77
C THR A 510 -9.44 -25.14 -0.55
N PHE A 511 -8.75 -25.80 0.35
CA PHE A 511 -9.10 -27.12 0.87
C PHE A 511 -9.57 -26.99 2.31
N GLY A 512 -10.62 -27.70 2.67
CA GLY A 512 -11.05 -27.71 4.06
C GLY A 512 -11.73 -29.01 4.45
N ILE A 513 -11.62 -29.31 5.74
CA ILE A 513 -12.20 -30.50 6.37
C ILE A 513 -12.94 -30.05 7.62
N LYS A 514 -14.21 -30.47 7.74
CA LYS A 514 -15.05 -30.31 8.95
C LYS A 514 -15.11 -31.61 9.73
N PHE A 515 -15.03 -31.51 11.06
CA PHE A 515 -15.04 -32.66 11.97
C PHE A 515 -15.79 -32.34 13.27
#